data_9e3930a5a51183ce7c60fe80fd96ee3b
#
_entry.id   9e3930a5a51183ce7c60fe80fd96ee3b
#
_cell.length_a   1.000
_cell.length_b   1.000
_cell.length_c   1.000
_cell.angle_alpha   90.00
_cell.angle_beta   90.00
_cell.angle_gamma   90.00
#
_symmetry.space_group_name_H-M   'P 1'
#
loop_
_entity.id
_entity.type
_entity.pdbx_description
1 polymer ?
#
loop_
_entity_poly.entity_id
_entity_poly.type
_entity_poly.pdbx_seq_one_letter_code
_entity_poly.pdbx_strand_id
1 'polypeptide(L)'
;MGEGDLIELFWDGCYVTSQQVSRADIGQPVFLRVPQSFIQNGSARLYYRVMHIGSTPALSAQLKVFVKLDCPGGEAIGDENQGLAALIIPEPIQRYGVNPSQMKRGVPVTIEPYRNMACEDAITLLWGDVRLDLPKLRQVDVDKPIS
;
A
#
# COMPACT_ATOMS: atom_id res chain seq x y z
N MET A 1 -14.35 -28.13 -1.47
CA MET A 1 -13.75 -28.02 -2.81
C MET A 1 -13.42 -29.42 -3.27
N GLY A 2 -13.99 -29.84 -4.37
CA GLY A 2 -13.86 -31.17 -4.94
C GLY A 2 -13.20 -31.18 -6.31
N GLU A 3 -12.75 -32.36 -6.75
CA GLU A 3 -12.23 -32.54 -8.10
C GLU A 3 -13.30 -32.19 -9.14
N GLY A 4 -12.91 -31.41 -10.15
CA GLY A 4 -13.80 -30.94 -11.18
C GLY A 4 -14.52 -29.62 -10.90
N ASP A 5 -14.40 -29.09 -9.67
CA ASP A 5 -14.92 -27.75 -9.35
C ASP A 5 -14.20 -26.70 -10.19
N LEU A 6 -14.92 -25.68 -10.61
CA LEU A 6 -14.38 -24.53 -11.34
C LEU A 6 -14.28 -23.34 -10.39
N ILE A 7 -13.09 -22.81 -10.22
CA ILE A 7 -12.84 -21.56 -9.48
C ILE A 7 -12.69 -20.43 -10.49
N GLU A 8 -13.50 -19.39 -10.34
CA GLU A 8 -13.45 -18.20 -11.17
C GLU A 8 -13.12 -16.98 -10.31
N LEU A 9 -12.18 -16.17 -10.75
CA LEU A 9 -11.73 -14.95 -10.08
C LEU A 9 -12.36 -13.73 -10.75
N PHE A 10 -12.82 -12.78 -9.91
CA PHE A 10 -13.45 -11.53 -10.35
C PHE A 10 -12.75 -10.33 -9.74
N TRP A 11 -12.56 -9.31 -10.55
CA TRP A 11 -12.03 -8.00 -10.19
C TRP A 11 -13.06 -6.92 -10.53
N ASP A 12 -13.62 -6.25 -9.54
CA ASP A 12 -14.69 -5.25 -9.70
C ASP A 12 -15.88 -5.76 -10.55
N GLY A 13 -16.28 -7.00 -10.35
CA GLY A 13 -17.37 -7.62 -11.11
C GLY A 13 -16.97 -8.16 -12.49
N CYS A 14 -15.75 -7.91 -12.95
CA CYS A 14 -15.22 -8.42 -14.22
C CYS A 14 -14.52 -9.77 -14.02
N TYR A 15 -14.84 -10.73 -14.85
CA TYR A 15 -14.14 -12.01 -14.90
C TYR A 15 -12.65 -11.80 -15.25
N VAL A 16 -11.78 -12.42 -14.47
CA VAL A 16 -10.32 -12.33 -14.66
C VAL A 16 -9.77 -13.61 -15.24
N THR A 17 -9.94 -14.71 -14.53
CA THR A 17 -9.41 -16.03 -14.88
C THR A 17 -10.18 -17.13 -14.16
N SER A 18 -9.99 -18.36 -14.59
CA SER A 18 -10.53 -19.52 -13.92
C SER A 18 -9.54 -20.67 -13.89
N GLN A 19 -9.74 -21.56 -12.94
CA GLN A 19 -8.98 -22.81 -12.82
C GLN A 19 -9.92 -23.93 -12.43
N GLN A 20 -9.80 -25.04 -13.12
CA GLN A 20 -10.48 -26.28 -12.71
C GLN A 20 -9.65 -26.97 -11.63
N VAL A 21 -10.31 -27.40 -10.55
CA VAL A 21 -9.67 -28.12 -9.45
C VAL A 21 -9.36 -29.53 -9.88
N SER A 22 -8.10 -29.88 -9.87
CA SER A 22 -7.61 -31.25 -10.06
C SER A 22 -7.58 -32.01 -8.74
N ARG A 23 -7.40 -33.31 -8.83
CA ARG A 23 -7.25 -34.17 -7.63
C ARG A 23 -6.06 -33.75 -6.76
N ALA A 24 -5.00 -33.24 -7.37
CA ALA A 24 -3.80 -32.77 -6.67
C ALA A 24 -4.03 -31.45 -5.90
N ASP A 25 -5.03 -30.66 -6.29
CA ASP A 25 -5.34 -29.38 -5.66
C ASP A 25 -6.21 -29.54 -4.42
N ILE A 26 -6.79 -30.71 -4.18
CA ILE A 26 -7.68 -30.96 -3.04
C ILE A 26 -6.89 -30.81 -1.73
N GLY A 27 -7.35 -29.91 -0.86
CA GLY A 27 -6.70 -29.61 0.42
C GLY A 27 -5.42 -28.77 0.30
N GLN A 28 -5.09 -28.28 -0.90
CA GLN A 28 -3.97 -27.39 -1.16
C GLN A 28 -4.46 -25.99 -1.53
N PRO A 29 -3.66 -24.94 -1.29
CA PRO A 29 -3.95 -23.59 -1.80
C PRO A 29 -3.94 -23.57 -3.32
N VAL A 30 -4.94 -22.90 -3.91
CA VAL A 30 -5.01 -22.64 -5.35
C VAL A 30 -4.51 -21.25 -5.64
N PHE A 31 -3.57 -21.12 -6.58
CA PHE A 31 -2.97 -19.84 -6.94
C PHE A 31 -3.51 -19.35 -8.29
N LEU A 32 -4.15 -18.19 -8.26
CA LEU A 32 -4.64 -17.50 -9.45
C LEU A 32 -3.87 -16.18 -9.62
N ARG A 33 -3.58 -15.79 -10.85
CA ARG A 33 -2.90 -14.53 -11.15
C ARG A 33 -3.86 -13.52 -11.74
N VAL A 34 -3.78 -12.29 -11.25
CA VAL A 34 -4.47 -11.15 -11.85
C VAL A 34 -3.52 -10.55 -12.89
N PRO A 35 -3.91 -10.49 -14.17
CA PRO A 35 -3.10 -9.85 -15.21
C PRO A 35 -2.90 -8.36 -14.92
N GLN A 36 -1.76 -7.83 -15.34
CA GLN A 36 -1.40 -6.43 -15.13
C GLN A 36 -2.45 -5.45 -15.70
N SER A 37 -3.14 -5.83 -16.77
CA SER A 37 -4.18 -5.01 -17.39
C SER A 37 -5.37 -4.69 -16.48
N PHE A 38 -5.62 -5.48 -15.43
CA PHE A 38 -6.65 -5.21 -14.42
C PHE A 38 -6.17 -4.29 -13.32
N ILE A 39 -4.85 -4.20 -13.09
CA ILE A 39 -4.27 -3.50 -11.96
C ILE A 39 -4.10 -2.03 -12.30
N GLN A 40 -4.94 -1.17 -11.72
CA GLN A 40 -4.93 0.28 -11.89
C GLN A 40 -4.96 0.96 -10.52
N ASN A 41 -4.51 2.21 -10.44
CA ASN A 41 -4.58 3.00 -9.21
C ASN A 41 -6.02 3.12 -8.71
N GLY A 42 -6.19 3.02 -7.42
CA GLY A 42 -7.47 3.13 -6.73
C GLY A 42 -7.85 1.86 -5.97
N SER A 43 -9.09 1.80 -5.52
CA SER A 43 -9.60 0.63 -4.82
C SER A 43 -10.38 -0.28 -5.77
N ALA A 44 -10.23 -1.58 -5.55
CA ALA A 44 -10.94 -2.61 -6.28
C ALA A 44 -11.49 -3.65 -5.30
N ARG A 45 -12.48 -4.39 -5.74
CA ARG A 45 -13.06 -5.51 -4.99
C ARG A 45 -12.71 -6.80 -5.67
N LEU A 46 -12.06 -7.68 -4.94
CA LEU A 46 -11.62 -8.98 -5.40
C LEU A 46 -12.45 -10.06 -4.72
N TYR A 47 -12.99 -10.98 -5.49
CA TYR A 47 -13.70 -12.14 -4.98
C TYR A 47 -13.61 -13.31 -5.97
N TYR A 48 -13.97 -14.49 -5.51
CA TYR A 48 -14.03 -15.67 -6.34
C TYR A 48 -15.39 -16.38 -6.22
N ARG A 49 -15.67 -17.22 -7.20
CA ARG A 49 -16.84 -18.07 -7.25
C ARG A 49 -16.38 -19.51 -7.47
N VAL A 50 -16.98 -20.42 -6.75
CA VAL A 50 -16.78 -21.85 -6.96
C VAL A 50 -18.03 -22.45 -7.56
N MET A 51 -17.87 -23.10 -8.69
CA MET A 51 -18.97 -23.82 -9.38
C MET A 51 -18.72 -25.32 -9.33
N HIS A 52 -19.73 -26.04 -8.91
CA HIS A 52 -19.77 -27.49 -8.97
C HIS A 52 -20.94 -27.94 -9.86
N ILE A 53 -20.73 -28.97 -10.67
CA ILE A 53 -21.79 -29.47 -11.58
C ILE A 53 -23.00 -29.92 -10.75
N GLY A 54 -24.16 -29.37 -11.09
CA GLY A 54 -25.45 -29.69 -10.43
C GLY A 54 -25.69 -28.96 -9.11
N SER A 55 -24.82 -28.02 -8.72
CA SER A 55 -24.96 -27.20 -7.51
C SER A 55 -25.06 -25.71 -7.82
N THR A 56 -25.66 -24.96 -6.89
CA THR A 56 -25.65 -23.50 -6.97
C THR A 56 -24.23 -22.98 -6.75
N PRO A 57 -23.76 -22.01 -7.58
CA PRO A 57 -22.44 -21.39 -7.39
C PRO A 57 -22.30 -20.76 -6.01
N ALA A 58 -21.15 -20.96 -5.38
CA ALA A 58 -20.79 -20.35 -4.10
C ALA A 58 -19.87 -19.15 -4.34
N LEU A 59 -20.26 -17.97 -3.81
CA LEU A 59 -19.46 -16.75 -3.86
C LEU A 59 -18.67 -16.57 -2.57
N SER A 60 -17.41 -16.16 -2.70
CA SER A 60 -16.59 -15.75 -1.55
C SER A 60 -17.03 -14.39 -1.00
N ALA A 61 -16.58 -14.07 0.22
CA ALA A 61 -16.57 -12.70 0.69
C ALA A 61 -15.71 -11.82 -0.23
N GLN A 62 -16.05 -10.54 -0.32
CA GLN A 62 -15.30 -9.57 -1.13
C GLN A 62 -14.13 -9.01 -0.33
N LEU A 63 -12.95 -9.03 -0.92
CA LEU A 63 -11.76 -8.37 -0.40
C LEU A 63 -11.62 -7.01 -1.09
N LYS A 64 -11.60 -5.93 -0.31
CA LYS A 64 -11.24 -4.62 -0.83
C LYS A 64 -9.73 -4.51 -0.90
N VAL A 65 -9.20 -4.28 -2.08
CA VAL A 65 -7.77 -4.03 -2.31
C VAL A 65 -7.57 -2.57 -2.72
N PHE A 66 -6.49 -2.00 -2.27
CA PHE A 66 -6.08 -0.66 -2.65
C PHE A 66 -4.79 -0.75 -3.46
N VAL A 67 -4.82 -0.22 -4.68
CA VAL A 67 -3.69 -0.25 -5.62
C VAL A 67 -3.14 1.15 -5.76
N LYS A 68 -1.84 1.30 -5.53
CA LYS A 68 -1.07 2.51 -5.78
C LYS A 68 0.17 2.13 -6.58
N LEU A 69 0.22 2.53 -7.82
CA LEU A 69 1.32 2.24 -8.75
C LEU A 69 2.35 3.37 -8.81
N ASP A 70 1.96 4.58 -8.38
CA ASP A 70 2.83 5.74 -8.38
C ASP A 70 3.71 5.78 -7.13
N CYS A 71 5.01 6.03 -7.32
CA CYS A 71 5.94 6.17 -6.21
C CYS A 71 5.76 7.51 -5.48
N PRO A 72 5.85 7.53 -4.13
CA PRO A 72 5.93 8.79 -3.38
C PRO A 72 7.10 9.65 -3.88
N GLY A 73 6.83 10.92 -4.17
CA GLY A 73 7.82 11.84 -4.75
C GLY A 73 8.11 11.63 -6.24
N GLY A 74 7.50 10.63 -6.88
CA GLY A 74 7.79 10.23 -8.25
C GLY A 74 9.02 9.32 -8.37
N GLU A 75 9.50 9.11 -9.58
CA GLU A 75 10.71 8.31 -9.82
C GLU A 75 11.96 9.08 -9.41
N ALA A 76 12.84 8.40 -8.67
CA ALA A 76 14.12 8.97 -8.26
C ALA A 76 15.18 8.80 -9.35
N ILE A 77 16.04 9.80 -9.49
CA ILE A 77 17.25 9.72 -10.30
C ILE A 77 18.44 9.66 -9.34
N GLY A 78 19.04 8.47 -9.20
CA GLY A 78 20.09 8.22 -8.20
C GLY A 78 19.53 7.85 -6.82
N ASP A 79 20.31 8.11 -5.77
CA ASP A 79 19.98 7.67 -4.41
C ASP A 79 18.98 8.59 -3.70
N GLU A 80 18.88 9.86 -4.13
CA GLU A 80 17.95 10.83 -3.56
C GLU A 80 16.76 11.05 -4.46
N ASN A 81 15.56 11.14 -3.87
CA ASN A 81 14.34 11.44 -4.61
C ASN A 81 14.11 12.95 -4.64
N GLN A 82 14.27 13.55 -5.82
CA GLN A 82 14.13 15.00 -6.04
C GLN A 82 12.68 15.49 -5.84
N GLY A 83 11.70 14.60 -5.85
CA GLY A 83 10.30 14.92 -5.55
C GLY A 83 9.98 14.96 -4.06
N LEU A 84 10.95 14.65 -3.20
CA LEU A 84 10.85 14.75 -1.74
C LEU A 84 11.70 15.94 -1.28
N ALA A 85 11.07 16.96 -0.71
CA ALA A 85 11.79 18.09 -0.14
C ALA A 85 12.55 17.68 1.13
N ALA A 86 13.62 18.42 1.46
CA ALA A 86 14.31 18.23 2.71
C ALA A 86 13.40 18.52 3.91
N LEU A 87 13.68 17.87 5.02
CA LEU A 87 12.99 18.14 6.28
C LEU A 87 13.17 19.61 6.72
N ILE A 88 12.10 20.20 7.23
CA ILE A 88 12.13 21.52 7.81
C ILE A 88 12.29 21.41 9.32
N ILE A 89 13.35 22.02 9.83
CA ILE A 89 13.61 22.19 11.26
C ILE A 89 13.68 23.69 11.57
N PRO A 90 13.29 24.12 12.79
CA PRO A 90 13.39 25.53 13.17
C PRO A 90 14.79 26.10 12.94
N GLU A 91 14.89 27.31 12.36
CA GLU A 91 16.14 27.95 12.02
C GLU A 91 17.14 28.02 13.19
N PRO A 92 16.73 28.36 14.44
CA PRO A 92 17.66 28.37 15.57
C PRO A 92 18.33 27.01 15.82
N ILE A 93 17.60 25.91 15.63
CA ILE A 93 18.13 24.56 15.79
C ILE A 93 19.06 24.21 14.63
N GLN A 94 18.70 24.60 13.42
CA GLN A 94 19.52 24.37 12.23
C GLN A 94 20.85 25.12 12.32
N ARG A 95 20.84 26.34 12.85
CA ARG A 95 22.02 27.21 12.93
C ARG A 95 22.91 26.93 14.14
N TYR A 96 22.31 26.67 15.30
CA TYR A 96 23.01 26.59 16.59
C TYR A 96 23.03 25.20 17.22
N GLY A 97 22.35 24.24 16.59
CA GLY A 97 22.20 22.88 17.12
C GLY A 97 21.14 22.77 18.21
N VAL A 98 21.03 21.56 18.76
CA VAL A 98 20.05 21.21 19.80
C VAL A 98 20.63 21.48 21.20
N ASN A 99 19.97 22.29 22.00
CA ASN A 99 20.36 22.53 23.39
C ASN A 99 19.68 21.50 24.35
N PRO A 100 20.13 21.39 25.62
CA PRO A 100 19.58 20.44 26.58
C PRO A 100 18.07 20.58 26.84
N SER A 101 17.52 21.79 26.79
CA SER A 101 16.08 22.04 26.95
C SER A 101 15.30 21.51 25.76
N GLN A 102 15.82 21.67 24.56
CA GLN A 102 15.24 21.13 23.32
C GLN A 102 15.33 19.61 23.27
N MET A 103 16.41 19.02 23.76
CA MET A 103 16.51 17.56 23.89
C MET A 103 15.40 16.98 24.75
N LYS A 104 15.04 17.64 25.86
CA LYS A 104 13.95 17.18 26.74
C LYS A 104 12.57 17.31 26.13
N ARG A 105 12.33 18.37 25.34
CA ARG A 105 11.04 18.66 24.71
C ARG A 105 10.85 18.00 23.35
N GLY A 106 11.93 17.52 22.74
CA GLY A 106 11.98 17.07 21.38
C GLY A 106 12.25 18.19 20.37
N VAL A 107 12.67 17.83 19.19
CA VAL A 107 12.91 18.74 18.05
C VAL A 107 11.71 18.64 17.11
N PRO A 108 10.99 19.73 16.87
CA PRO A 108 9.91 19.72 15.89
C PRO A 108 10.50 19.58 14.48
N VAL A 109 9.93 18.69 13.69
CA VAL A 109 10.31 18.42 12.32
C VAL A 109 9.08 18.48 11.45
N THR A 110 9.16 19.16 10.31
CA THR A 110 8.04 19.26 9.36
C THR A 110 8.44 18.61 8.03
N ILE A 111 7.53 17.81 7.50
CA ILE A 111 7.62 17.20 6.18
C ILE A 111 6.62 17.90 5.28
N GLU A 112 7.12 18.52 4.20
CA GLU A 112 6.28 19.15 3.20
C GLU A 112 5.48 18.12 2.40
N PRO A 113 4.29 18.48 1.89
CA PRO A 113 3.58 17.63 0.96
C PRO A 113 4.45 17.28 -0.25
N TYR A 114 4.36 16.07 -0.70
CA TYR A 114 5.15 15.58 -1.83
C TYR A 114 4.26 15.04 -2.94
N ARG A 115 4.82 14.98 -4.13
CA ARG A 115 4.14 14.42 -5.31
C ARG A 115 3.73 12.97 -5.04
N ASN A 116 2.52 12.62 -5.47
CA ASN A 116 1.93 11.29 -5.28
C ASN A 116 1.75 10.90 -3.81
N MET A 117 1.65 11.87 -2.90
CA MET A 117 1.31 11.64 -1.50
C MET A 117 -0.07 11.01 -1.39
N ALA A 118 -0.20 9.93 -0.66
CA ALA A 118 -1.45 9.17 -0.56
C ALA A 118 -1.68 8.61 0.83
N CYS A 119 -2.95 8.28 1.09
CA CYS A 119 -3.34 7.48 2.24
C CYS A 119 -2.55 6.17 2.29
N GLU A 120 -2.22 5.69 3.48
CA GLU A 120 -1.42 4.49 3.74
C GLU A 120 0.08 4.61 3.39
N ASP A 121 0.57 5.75 2.90
CA ASP A 121 2.02 5.97 2.78
C ASP A 121 2.67 5.83 4.14
N ALA A 122 3.78 5.11 4.19
CA ALA A 122 4.59 4.91 5.39
C ALA A 122 5.80 5.84 5.33
N ILE A 123 6.01 6.59 6.40
CA ILE A 123 7.13 7.53 6.53
C ILE A 123 8.03 7.06 7.65
N THR A 124 9.32 6.95 7.36
CA THR A 124 10.36 6.68 8.33
C THR A 124 11.32 7.87 8.41
N LEU A 125 11.52 8.38 9.61
CA LEU A 125 12.54 9.37 9.89
C LEU A 125 13.82 8.69 10.36
N LEU A 126 14.95 9.16 9.86
CA LEU A 126 16.27 8.74 10.30
C LEU A 126 16.98 9.92 10.95
N TRP A 127 17.41 9.74 12.20
CA TRP A 127 18.23 10.70 12.94
C TRP A 127 19.54 10.01 13.35
N GLY A 128 20.56 10.19 12.53
CA GLY A 128 21.76 9.36 12.66
C GLY A 128 21.41 7.88 12.54
N ASP A 129 21.75 7.09 13.54
CA ASP A 129 21.45 5.65 13.59
C ASP A 129 20.07 5.32 14.18
N VAL A 130 19.30 6.34 14.57
CA VAL A 130 17.99 6.15 15.18
C VAL A 130 16.90 6.21 14.10
N ARG A 131 16.10 5.16 14.04
CA ARG A 131 14.93 5.05 13.17
C ARG A 131 13.66 5.35 13.94
N LEU A 132 12.80 6.19 13.37
CA LEU A 132 11.47 6.48 13.87
C LEU A 132 10.45 6.26 12.75
N ASP A 133 9.61 5.26 12.91
CA ASP A 133 8.51 5.00 12.00
C ASP A 133 7.28 5.80 12.45
N LEU A 134 6.77 6.66 11.57
CA LEU A 134 5.55 7.42 11.81
C LEU A 134 4.31 6.56 11.54
N PRO A 135 3.15 6.90 12.13
CA PRO A 135 1.89 6.29 11.72
C PRO A 135 1.64 6.48 10.23
N LYS A 136 1.03 5.50 9.59
CA LYS A 136 0.66 5.61 8.18
C LYS A 136 -0.27 6.81 7.96
N LEU A 137 -0.11 7.47 6.81
CA LEU A 137 -0.92 8.63 6.46
C LEU A 137 -2.40 8.26 6.36
N ARG A 138 -3.25 9.10 6.92
CA ARG A 138 -4.69 9.03 6.74
C ARG A 138 -5.10 9.93 5.57
N GLN A 139 -6.28 9.73 5.03
CA GLN A 139 -6.81 10.56 3.94
C GLN A 139 -6.82 12.07 4.29
N VAL A 140 -7.02 12.40 5.56
CA VAL A 140 -7.02 13.80 6.06
C VAL A 140 -5.64 14.44 6.09
N ASP A 141 -4.58 13.66 6.03
CA ASP A 141 -3.18 14.11 6.09
C ASP A 141 -2.61 14.34 4.68
N VAL A 142 -3.27 13.84 3.64
CA VAL A 142 -2.83 13.97 2.24
C VAL A 142 -2.81 15.44 1.81
N ASP A 143 -1.77 15.82 1.10
CA ASP A 143 -1.49 17.20 0.61
C ASP A 143 -1.36 18.26 1.73
N LYS A 144 -1.05 17.81 2.95
CA LYS A 144 -0.77 18.71 4.08
C LYS A 144 0.61 18.46 4.66
N PRO A 145 1.27 19.50 5.21
CA PRO A 145 2.49 19.32 5.97
C PRO A 145 2.27 18.40 7.18
N ILE A 146 3.26 17.56 7.48
CA ILE A 146 3.27 16.65 8.62
C ILE A 146 4.29 17.18 9.63
N SER A 147 3.83 17.40 10.83
CA SER A 147 4.68 17.90 11.93
C SER A 147 4.71 16.92 13.09
#